data_3b2bbf4a63bb258207ffc35ea93ca798
#
_entry.id   3b2bbf4a63bb258207ffc35ea93ca798
#
_cell.length_a   1.000
_cell.length_b   1.000
_cell.length_c   1.000
_cell.angle_alpha   90.00
_cell.angle_beta   90.00
_cell.angle_gamma   90.00
#
_symmetry.space_group_name_H-M   'P 1'
#
loop_
_entity.id
_entity.type
_entity.pdbx_description
1 polymer ?
#
loop_
_entity_poly.entity_id
_entity_poly.type
_entity_poly.pdbx_seq_one_letter_code
_entity_poly.pdbx_strand_id
1 'polypeptide(L)'
;HVETYRAKRALASTYYDSLLEGFGITDADIDAYYEENKDSYDVADYYAYEVKYETFTYDASSTEEGAPTSEEDAQAKTTASRKEAEKTANAIYAALAADGSNFDEAVLANIDNSDESFETALYEESKISSLSGVSGDWLKDAERKAGDATLVEDEDNKCYTVCLFLDRHVSEDYTVAVRHILFQTETAASDADETTIAEIDA
;
A
#
# COMPACT_ATOMS: atom_id res chain seq x y z
N HIS A 1 -34.23 -34.36 -1.56
CA HIS A 1 -33.06 -33.67 -2.13
C HIS A 1 -32.23 -32.93 -1.04
N VAL A 2 -32.85 -32.18 -0.13
CA VAL A 2 -32.13 -31.42 0.90
C VAL A 2 -31.39 -32.33 1.89
N GLU A 3 -32.03 -33.41 2.33
CA GLU A 3 -31.40 -34.38 3.24
C GLU A 3 -30.21 -35.11 2.59
N THR A 4 -30.34 -35.49 1.33
CA THR A 4 -29.26 -36.11 0.57
C THR A 4 -28.08 -35.17 0.38
N TYR A 5 -28.35 -33.87 0.17
CA TYR A 5 -27.32 -32.85 0.08
C TYR A 5 -26.59 -32.65 1.41
N ARG A 6 -27.36 -32.54 2.52
CA ARG A 6 -26.77 -32.42 3.87
C ARG A 6 -25.91 -33.62 4.24
N ALA A 7 -26.38 -34.83 3.94
CA ALA A 7 -25.63 -36.06 4.20
C ALA A 7 -24.32 -36.11 3.39
N LYS A 8 -24.37 -35.75 2.12
CA LYS A 8 -23.14 -35.68 1.27
C LYS A 8 -22.17 -34.63 1.76
N ARG A 9 -22.67 -33.46 2.20
CA ARG A 9 -21.83 -32.40 2.75
C ARG A 9 -21.16 -32.83 4.05
N ALA A 10 -21.92 -33.45 4.96
CA ALA A 10 -21.39 -33.97 6.22
C ALA A 10 -20.30 -35.04 5.97
N LEU A 11 -20.55 -35.97 5.05
CA LEU A 11 -19.55 -37.00 4.67
C LEU A 11 -18.29 -36.37 4.08
N ALA A 12 -18.43 -35.39 3.19
CA ALA A 12 -17.31 -34.67 2.59
C ALA A 12 -16.50 -33.91 3.64
N SER A 13 -17.18 -33.27 4.64
CA SER A 13 -16.50 -32.61 5.76
C SER A 13 -15.70 -33.61 6.60
N THR A 14 -16.34 -34.70 7.02
CA THR A 14 -15.67 -35.75 7.83
C THR A 14 -14.47 -36.37 7.09
N TYR A 15 -14.59 -36.60 5.79
CA TYR A 15 -13.49 -37.09 4.98
C TYR A 15 -12.36 -36.07 4.88
N TYR A 16 -12.69 -34.80 4.68
CA TYR A 16 -11.72 -33.71 4.65
C TYR A 16 -10.98 -33.59 5.99
N ASP A 17 -11.72 -33.62 7.10
CA ASP A 17 -11.14 -33.56 8.45
C ASP A 17 -10.19 -34.75 8.70
N SER A 18 -10.58 -35.97 8.26
CA SER A 18 -9.72 -37.15 8.37
C SER A 18 -8.46 -37.07 7.51
N LEU A 19 -8.52 -36.39 6.35
CA LEU A 19 -7.33 -36.14 5.53
C LEU A 19 -6.39 -35.14 6.21
N LEU A 20 -6.93 -34.07 6.82
CA LEU A 20 -6.13 -33.09 7.56
C LEU A 20 -5.39 -33.74 8.75
N GLU A 21 -6.10 -34.59 9.53
CA GLU A 21 -5.47 -35.36 10.60
C GLU A 21 -4.37 -36.31 10.07
N GLY A 22 -4.58 -36.89 8.88
CA GLY A 22 -3.62 -37.76 8.23
C GLY A 22 -2.33 -37.07 7.75
N PHE A 23 -2.32 -35.76 7.57
CA PHE A 23 -1.12 -35.01 7.20
C PHE A 23 -0.12 -34.89 8.37
N GLY A 24 -0.58 -35.04 9.61
CA GLY A 24 0.28 -34.98 10.80
C GLY A 24 0.96 -33.62 11.00
N ILE A 25 0.35 -32.54 10.49
CA ILE A 25 0.85 -31.17 10.68
C ILE A 25 0.79 -30.83 12.18
N THR A 26 1.91 -30.46 12.73
CA THR A 26 2.06 -30.05 14.13
C THR A 26 2.12 -28.54 14.27
N ASP A 27 1.91 -28.02 15.48
CA ASP A 27 2.09 -26.58 15.77
C ASP A 27 3.52 -26.13 15.40
N ALA A 28 4.53 -26.98 15.61
CA ALA A 28 5.90 -26.69 15.23
C ALA A 28 6.10 -26.55 13.71
N ASP A 29 5.33 -27.30 12.89
CA ASP A 29 5.36 -27.15 11.43
C ASP A 29 4.70 -25.83 11.02
N ILE A 30 3.64 -25.41 11.71
CA ILE A 30 2.96 -24.13 11.50
C ILE A 30 3.90 -22.98 11.85
N ASP A 31 4.54 -23.06 13.02
CA ASP A 31 5.50 -22.04 13.47
C ASP A 31 6.68 -21.90 12.49
N ALA A 32 7.25 -23.04 12.04
CA ALA A 32 8.32 -23.04 11.06
C ALA A 32 7.90 -22.43 9.72
N TYR A 33 6.71 -22.77 9.24
CA TYR A 33 6.16 -22.20 8.02
C TYR A 33 5.92 -20.71 8.14
N TYR A 34 5.38 -20.25 9.28
CA TYR A 34 5.21 -18.82 9.54
C TYR A 34 6.55 -18.08 9.56
N GLU A 35 7.57 -18.61 10.26
CA GLU A 35 8.90 -18.00 10.31
C GLU A 35 9.53 -17.83 8.91
N GLU A 36 9.32 -18.79 8.00
CA GLU A 36 9.81 -18.72 6.62
C GLU A 36 9.01 -17.75 5.76
N ASN A 37 7.77 -17.43 6.14
CA ASN A 37 6.84 -16.65 5.30
C ASN A 37 6.30 -15.40 5.99
N LYS A 38 6.98 -14.89 7.01
CA LYS A 38 6.55 -13.74 7.83
C LYS A 38 6.04 -12.55 7.01
N ASP A 39 6.76 -12.17 5.96
CA ASP A 39 6.41 -11.02 5.12
C ASP A 39 5.05 -11.15 4.43
N SER A 40 4.52 -12.37 4.33
CA SER A 40 3.21 -12.64 3.74
C SER A 40 2.05 -12.54 4.74
N TYR A 41 2.36 -12.66 6.03
CA TYR A 41 1.37 -12.70 7.10
C TYR A 41 1.42 -11.50 8.02
N ASP A 42 2.59 -10.86 8.10
CA ASP A 42 2.76 -9.70 8.96
C ASP A 42 2.23 -8.42 8.32
N VAL A 43 1.80 -7.54 9.20
CA VAL A 43 1.45 -6.16 8.92
C VAL A 43 2.35 -5.22 9.73
N ALA A 44 2.45 -3.99 9.28
CA ALA A 44 3.15 -2.94 9.99
C ALA A 44 2.23 -1.76 10.28
N ASP A 45 2.38 -1.20 11.45
CA ASP A 45 1.85 0.10 11.83
C ASP A 45 2.97 1.13 11.78
N TYR A 46 2.73 2.22 11.12
CA TYR A 46 3.73 3.27 10.94
C TYR A 46 3.09 4.61 10.61
N TYR A 47 3.83 5.68 10.83
CA TYR A 47 3.53 6.97 10.23
C TYR A 47 4.39 7.18 8.99
N ALA A 48 3.80 7.80 7.96
CA ALA A 48 4.54 8.25 6.78
C ALA A 48 3.92 9.51 6.19
N TYR A 49 4.76 10.46 5.83
CA TYR A 49 4.33 11.67 5.12
C TYR A 49 5.31 12.02 3.99
N GLU A 50 4.76 12.27 2.80
CA GLU A 50 5.49 12.63 1.60
C GLU A 50 5.47 14.12 1.36
N VAL A 51 6.64 14.74 1.37
CA VAL A 51 6.81 16.14 0.97
C VAL A 51 7.25 16.16 -0.49
N LYS A 52 6.30 16.46 -1.39
CA LYS A 52 6.53 16.46 -2.84
C LYS A 52 7.26 17.71 -3.29
N TYR A 53 8.05 17.58 -4.36
CA TYR A 53 8.66 18.69 -5.07
C TYR A 53 8.30 18.67 -6.55
N GLU A 54 8.25 19.84 -7.16
CA GLU A 54 7.94 20.01 -8.56
C GLU A 54 9.21 19.91 -9.41
N THR A 55 9.07 19.31 -10.59
CA THR A 55 10.08 19.32 -11.63
C THR A 55 9.61 20.17 -12.79
N PHE A 56 10.46 21.05 -13.27
CA PHE A 56 10.16 21.98 -14.35
C PHE A 56 10.91 21.58 -15.61
N THR A 57 10.24 21.71 -16.77
CA THR A 57 10.82 21.54 -18.08
C THR A 57 10.64 22.80 -18.89
N TYR A 58 11.65 23.15 -19.69
CA TYR A 58 11.55 24.30 -20.60
C TYR A 58 10.74 23.93 -21.83
N ASP A 59 9.73 24.73 -22.14
CA ASP A 59 8.99 24.66 -23.40
C ASP A 59 8.94 26.06 -24.03
N ALA A 60 9.62 26.22 -25.15
CA ALA A 60 9.71 27.49 -25.88
C ALA A 60 8.34 27.99 -26.41
N SER A 61 7.34 27.12 -26.47
CA SER A 61 5.96 27.47 -26.88
C SER A 61 5.04 27.84 -25.72
N SER A 62 5.45 27.61 -24.48
CA SER A 62 4.65 27.91 -23.29
C SER A 62 4.49 29.42 -23.10
N THR A 63 3.25 29.84 -22.87
CA THR A 63 2.88 31.21 -22.53
C THR A 63 2.35 31.32 -21.11
N GLU A 64 2.49 30.27 -20.31
CA GLU A 64 2.00 30.23 -18.94
C GLU A 64 2.81 31.16 -18.03
N GLU A 65 2.12 31.87 -17.14
CA GLU A 65 2.77 32.74 -16.15
C GLU A 65 3.62 31.88 -15.21
N GLY A 66 4.90 32.21 -15.07
CA GLY A 66 5.82 31.46 -14.22
C GLY A 66 6.51 30.27 -14.91
N ALA A 67 6.19 29.95 -16.18
CA ALA A 67 6.90 28.92 -16.92
C ALA A 67 8.41 29.22 -17.03
N PRO A 68 9.27 28.19 -17.08
CA PRO A 68 10.71 28.39 -17.27
C PRO A 68 11.03 29.13 -18.58
N THR A 69 11.94 30.07 -18.51
CA THR A 69 12.37 30.88 -19.66
C THR A 69 13.55 30.29 -20.45
N SER A 70 14.17 29.26 -19.87
CA SER A 70 15.29 28.48 -20.48
C SER A 70 15.42 27.13 -19.77
N GLU A 71 16.23 26.22 -20.34
CA GLU A 71 16.58 24.96 -19.68
C GLU A 71 17.32 25.19 -18.35
N GLU A 72 18.19 26.20 -18.28
CA GLU A 72 18.89 26.57 -17.05
C GLU A 72 17.93 27.08 -15.97
N ASP A 73 16.93 27.89 -16.34
CA ASP A 73 15.88 28.37 -15.45
C ASP A 73 14.98 27.21 -14.95
N ALA A 74 14.62 26.27 -15.84
CA ALA A 74 13.87 25.06 -15.46
C ALA A 74 14.63 24.24 -14.42
N GLN A 75 15.93 24.03 -14.62
CA GLN A 75 16.78 23.31 -13.69
C GLN A 75 16.94 24.04 -12.35
N ALA A 76 17.07 25.39 -12.39
CA ALA A 76 17.14 26.20 -11.20
C ALA A 76 15.84 26.13 -10.38
N LYS A 77 14.67 26.20 -11.02
CA LYS A 77 13.35 26.06 -10.38
C LYS A 77 13.16 24.69 -9.77
N THR A 78 13.49 23.63 -10.49
CA THR A 78 13.46 22.25 -9.96
C THR A 78 14.35 22.10 -8.71
N THR A 79 15.56 22.64 -8.78
CA THR A 79 16.51 22.59 -7.66
C THR A 79 15.99 23.38 -6.45
N ALA A 80 15.33 24.51 -6.68
CA ALA A 80 14.75 25.32 -5.60
C ALA A 80 13.57 24.59 -4.94
N SER A 81 12.66 24.01 -5.73
CA SER A 81 11.52 23.24 -5.22
C SER A 81 11.99 22.03 -4.40
N ARG A 82 13.00 21.25 -4.92
CA ARG A 82 13.58 20.12 -4.20
C ARG A 82 14.21 20.53 -2.84
N LYS A 83 14.94 21.65 -2.80
CA LYS A 83 15.51 22.17 -1.54
C LYS A 83 14.46 22.61 -0.52
N GLU A 84 13.37 23.21 -0.97
CA GLU A 84 12.30 23.61 -0.05
C GLU A 84 11.57 22.36 0.51
N ALA A 85 11.31 21.35 -0.32
CA ALA A 85 10.76 20.07 0.14
C ALA A 85 11.70 19.36 1.12
N GLU A 86 13.01 19.31 0.82
CA GLU A 86 14.02 18.76 1.72
C GLU A 86 14.02 19.48 3.08
N LYS A 87 13.96 20.78 3.06
CA LYS A 87 13.92 21.62 4.28
C LYS A 87 12.66 21.33 5.11
N THR A 88 11.49 21.26 4.46
CA THR A 88 10.23 20.94 5.12
C THR A 88 10.25 19.53 5.73
N ALA A 89 10.70 18.54 4.98
CA ALA A 89 10.82 17.17 5.44
C ALA A 89 11.80 17.02 6.62
N ASN A 90 12.95 17.72 6.58
CA ASN A 90 13.88 17.79 7.70
C ASN A 90 13.27 18.46 8.95
N ALA A 91 12.44 19.48 8.78
CA ALA A 91 11.76 20.15 9.89
C ALA A 91 10.73 19.22 10.55
N ILE A 92 9.95 18.49 9.77
CA ILE A 92 9.02 17.45 10.28
C ILE A 92 9.82 16.39 11.04
N TYR A 93 10.84 15.81 10.40
CA TYR A 93 11.67 14.76 11.01
C TYR A 93 12.32 15.18 12.32
N ALA A 94 12.85 16.40 12.40
CA ALA A 94 13.48 16.93 13.59
C ALA A 94 12.50 17.20 14.74
N ALA A 95 11.22 17.34 14.44
CA ALA A 95 10.15 17.62 15.42
C ALA A 95 9.52 16.34 16.00
N LEU A 96 9.84 15.14 15.44
CA LEU A 96 9.18 13.89 15.82
C LEU A 96 9.54 13.48 17.25
N ALA A 97 8.52 13.10 18.03
CA ALA A 97 8.68 12.30 19.23
C ALA A 97 8.94 10.83 18.88
N ALA A 98 9.76 10.15 19.68
CA ALA A 98 10.15 8.76 19.42
C ALA A 98 8.96 7.76 19.45
N ASP A 99 7.87 8.11 20.10
CA ASP A 99 6.64 7.31 20.17
C ASP A 99 5.61 7.66 19.08
N GLY A 100 5.93 8.61 18.18
CA GLY A 100 5.05 9.09 17.13
C GLY A 100 3.86 9.93 17.59
N SER A 101 3.72 10.16 18.89
CA SER A 101 2.53 10.83 19.47
C SER A 101 2.24 12.23 18.91
N ASN A 102 3.23 12.86 18.29
CA ASN A 102 3.11 14.20 17.71
C ASN A 102 3.33 14.23 16.20
N PHE A 103 3.25 13.08 15.49
CA PHE A 103 3.60 13.04 14.08
C PHE A 103 2.70 13.96 13.24
N ASP A 104 1.39 13.85 13.40
CA ASP A 104 0.42 14.68 12.65
C ASP A 104 0.58 16.16 13.00
N GLU A 105 0.85 16.50 14.28
CA GLU A 105 1.14 17.87 14.70
C GLU A 105 2.42 18.41 14.05
N ALA A 106 3.47 17.59 13.96
CA ALA A 106 4.73 17.98 13.32
C ALA A 106 4.55 18.20 11.82
N VAL A 107 3.72 17.40 11.14
CA VAL A 107 3.34 17.60 9.74
C VAL A 107 2.59 18.93 9.60
N LEU A 108 1.49 19.10 10.34
CA LEU A 108 0.63 20.29 10.25
C LEU A 108 1.36 21.61 10.57
N ALA A 109 2.36 21.56 11.44
CA ALA A 109 3.17 22.73 11.78
C ALA A 109 4.14 23.16 10.66
N ASN A 110 4.43 22.29 9.69
CA ASN A 110 5.45 22.50 8.67
C ASN A 110 4.93 22.50 7.23
N ILE A 111 3.66 22.15 7.02
CA ILE A 111 3.00 22.25 5.72
C ILE A 111 2.18 23.54 5.63
N ASP A 112 1.90 23.97 4.39
CA ASP A 112 0.98 25.10 4.20
C ASP A 112 -0.46 24.65 4.55
N ASN A 113 -1.10 25.35 5.49
CA ASN A 113 -2.46 25.03 5.98
C ASN A 113 -3.57 25.14 4.89
N SER A 114 -3.20 25.33 3.63
CA SER A 114 -4.12 25.28 2.50
C SER A 114 -4.53 23.86 2.10
N ASP A 115 -3.84 22.83 2.57
CA ASP A 115 -4.22 21.43 2.34
C ASP A 115 -5.23 20.95 3.42
N GLU A 116 -6.49 21.35 3.23
CA GLU A 116 -7.61 20.90 4.10
C GLU A 116 -7.88 19.39 4.01
N SER A 117 -7.15 18.64 3.17
CA SER A 117 -7.34 17.21 2.94
C SER A 117 -6.49 16.32 3.85
N PHE A 118 -5.52 16.87 4.57
CA PHE A 118 -4.71 16.07 5.49
C PHE A 118 -5.52 15.70 6.74
N GLU A 119 -5.73 14.41 6.95
CA GLU A 119 -6.41 13.87 8.13
C GLU A 119 -5.42 13.27 9.12
N THR A 120 -4.60 12.33 8.66
CA THR A 120 -3.56 11.67 9.46
C THR A 120 -2.49 11.06 8.56
N ALA A 121 -1.28 10.93 9.08
CA ALA A 121 -0.18 10.22 8.45
C ALA A 121 -0.04 8.78 8.98
N LEU A 122 -0.94 8.32 9.84
CA LEU A 122 -0.92 6.96 10.40
C LEU A 122 -1.43 5.94 9.38
N TYR A 123 -0.66 4.88 9.21
CA TYR A 123 -0.99 3.68 8.47
C TYR A 123 -1.02 2.51 9.44
N GLU A 124 -2.17 1.86 9.55
CA GLU A 124 -2.38 0.68 10.39
C GLU A 124 -2.58 -0.57 9.51
N GLU A 125 -2.22 -1.73 10.03
CA GLU A 125 -2.45 -3.04 9.38
C GLU A 125 -1.94 -3.12 7.93
N SER A 126 -0.86 -2.40 7.63
CA SER A 126 -0.28 -2.38 6.29
C SER A 126 0.51 -3.66 6.01
N LYS A 127 0.08 -4.46 5.04
CA LYS A 127 0.74 -5.73 4.70
C LYS A 127 2.20 -5.52 4.29
N ILE A 128 3.11 -6.18 4.97
CA ILE A 128 4.56 -6.12 4.67
C ILE A 128 4.84 -6.45 3.21
N SER A 129 4.17 -7.47 2.66
CA SER A 129 4.35 -7.86 1.26
C SER A 129 3.91 -6.79 0.25
N SER A 130 3.07 -5.85 0.64
CA SER A 130 2.54 -4.78 -0.23
C SER A 130 3.34 -3.49 -0.17
N LEU A 131 4.20 -3.32 0.84
CA LEU A 131 5.05 -2.15 0.95
C LEU A 131 6.03 -2.09 -0.23
N SER A 132 6.26 -0.94 -0.79
CA SER A 132 7.14 -0.76 -1.95
C SER A 132 7.82 0.62 -1.96
N GLY A 133 8.81 0.77 -2.82
CA GLY A 133 9.62 1.99 -2.89
C GLY A 133 10.63 2.10 -1.75
N VAL A 134 11.33 3.23 -1.69
CA VAL A 134 12.46 3.43 -0.75
C VAL A 134 12.00 3.35 0.71
N SER A 135 10.87 3.97 1.03
CA SER A 135 10.29 3.92 2.38
C SER A 135 9.75 2.54 2.74
N GLY A 136 9.10 1.85 1.78
CA GLY A 136 8.62 0.49 1.96
C GLY A 136 9.74 -0.50 2.22
N ASP A 137 10.85 -0.41 1.50
CA ASP A 137 12.01 -1.26 1.70
C ASP A 137 12.65 -1.01 3.08
N TRP A 138 12.65 0.24 3.54
CA TRP A 138 13.10 0.56 4.89
C TRP A 138 12.18 -0.03 5.97
N LEU A 139 10.85 0.02 5.78
CA LEU A 139 9.85 -0.53 6.71
C LEU A 139 9.87 -2.05 6.80
N LYS A 140 10.26 -2.76 5.73
CA LYS A 140 10.34 -4.23 5.68
C LYS A 140 11.48 -4.83 6.50
N ASP A 141 12.47 -4.04 6.87
CA ASP A 141 13.63 -4.53 7.62
C ASP A 141 13.18 -5.14 8.96
N ALA A 142 13.42 -6.43 9.13
CA ALA A 142 12.99 -7.21 10.29
C ALA A 142 13.63 -6.77 11.62
N GLU A 143 14.68 -5.95 11.57
CA GLU A 143 15.36 -5.41 12.77
C GLU A 143 14.76 -4.08 13.23
N ARG A 144 13.75 -3.53 12.54
CA ARG A 144 13.07 -2.29 12.94
C ARG A 144 12.45 -2.41 14.33
N LYS A 145 12.55 -1.31 15.06
CA LYS A 145 12.00 -1.20 16.41
C LYS A 145 11.06 -0.02 16.49
N ALA A 146 10.08 -0.13 17.37
CA ALA A 146 9.19 0.97 17.67
C ALA A 146 9.98 2.24 18.00
N GLY A 147 9.64 3.35 17.31
CA GLY A 147 10.34 4.62 17.43
C GLY A 147 11.50 4.80 16.43
N ASP A 148 11.87 3.79 15.65
CA ASP A 148 12.82 4.00 14.55
C ASP A 148 12.20 4.94 13.52
N ALA A 149 12.93 5.97 13.13
CA ALA A 149 12.47 6.96 12.16
C ALA A 149 13.50 7.16 11.05
N THR A 150 13.03 7.51 9.88
CA THR A 150 13.88 7.82 8.73
C THR A 150 13.32 8.97 7.93
N LEU A 151 14.23 9.62 7.20
CA LEU A 151 13.90 10.56 6.14
C LEU A 151 14.64 10.09 4.89
N VAL A 152 13.89 9.74 3.86
CA VAL A 152 14.43 9.23 2.60
C VAL A 152 13.94 10.06 1.43
N GLU A 153 14.78 10.23 0.42
CA GLU A 153 14.37 10.80 -0.86
C GLU A 153 13.95 9.69 -1.81
N ASP A 154 12.79 9.88 -2.44
CA ASP A 154 12.31 9.08 -3.56
C ASP A 154 12.36 9.93 -4.83
N GLU A 155 13.43 9.74 -5.62
CA GLU A 155 13.65 10.50 -6.86
C GLU A 155 12.63 10.11 -7.96
N ASP A 156 12.09 8.90 -7.92
CA ASP A 156 11.11 8.43 -8.91
C ASP A 156 9.74 9.10 -8.67
N ASN A 157 9.33 9.19 -7.41
CA ASN A 157 8.09 9.84 -6.99
C ASN A 157 8.22 11.33 -6.72
N LYS A 158 9.42 11.90 -6.83
CA LYS A 158 9.70 13.33 -6.62
C LYS A 158 9.27 13.81 -5.24
N CYS A 159 9.64 13.08 -4.21
CA CYS A 159 9.31 13.42 -2.82
C CYS A 159 10.43 13.08 -1.83
N TYR A 160 10.33 13.69 -0.65
CA TYR A 160 11.00 13.26 0.56
C TYR A 160 9.98 12.63 1.47
N THR A 161 10.22 11.39 1.92
CA THR A 161 9.31 10.68 2.81
C THR A 161 9.89 10.63 4.21
N VAL A 162 9.14 11.15 5.18
CA VAL A 162 9.41 10.98 6.61
C VAL A 162 8.62 9.80 7.10
N CYS A 163 9.29 8.78 7.66
CA CYS A 163 8.65 7.60 8.22
C CYS A 163 9.04 7.42 9.68
N LEU A 164 8.10 6.92 10.49
CA LEU A 164 8.32 6.47 11.85
C LEU A 164 7.63 5.13 12.04
N PHE A 165 8.40 4.11 12.38
CA PHE A 165 7.92 2.76 12.60
C PHE A 165 7.34 2.61 14.03
N LEU A 166 6.14 2.00 14.12
CA LEU A 166 5.47 1.76 15.39
C LEU A 166 5.52 0.30 15.82
N ASP A 167 5.05 -0.61 14.97
CA ASP A 167 4.99 -2.03 15.29
C ASP A 167 4.98 -2.90 14.03
N ARG A 168 5.33 -4.16 14.20
CA ARG A 168 5.14 -5.24 13.22
C ARG A 168 4.58 -6.46 13.94
N HIS A 169 3.44 -6.93 13.49
CA HIS A 169 2.72 -8.04 14.10
C HIS A 169 1.99 -8.88 13.05
N VAL A 170 1.52 -10.06 13.44
CA VAL A 170 0.68 -10.91 12.58
C VAL A 170 -0.67 -10.22 12.42
N SER A 171 -1.16 -10.15 11.17
CA SER A 171 -2.51 -9.64 10.93
C SER A 171 -3.56 -10.49 11.65
N GLU A 172 -4.43 -9.83 12.41
CA GLU A 172 -5.56 -10.47 13.09
C GLU A 172 -6.79 -10.60 12.17
N ASP A 173 -6.67 -10.20 10.92
CA ASP A 173 -7.75 -10.29 9.94
C ASP A 173 -8.17 -11.73 9.70
N TYR A 174 -9.46 -12.00 9.86
CA TYR A 174 -10.02 -13.31 9.56
C TYR A 174 -9.97 -13.59 8.06
N THR A 175 -9.33 -14.71 7.69
CA THR A 175 -9.44 -15.21 6.33
C THR A 175 -10.82 -15.79 6.08
N VAL A 176 -11.53 -15.30 5.07
CA VAL A 176 -12.81 -15.83 4.64
C VAL A 176 -12.64 -16.72 3.42
N ALA A 177 -13.14 -17.97 3.49
CA ALA A 177 -13.20 -18.83 2.33
C ALA A 177 -14.40 -18.44 1.48
N VAL A 178 -14.16 -17.86 0.31
CA VAL A 178 -15.20 -17.45 -0.63
C VAL A 178 -15.28 -18.47 -1.76
N ARG A 179 -16.50 -18.88 -2.12
CA ARG A 179 -16.78 -19.61 -3.36
C ARG A 179 -17.71 -18.78 -4.21
N HIS A 180 -17.36 -18.57 -5.46
CA HIS A 180 -18.23 -17.90 -6.42
C HIS A 180 -18.41 -18.78 -7.64
N ILE A 181 -19.55 -18.60 -8.31
CA ILE A 181 -19.81 -19.17 -9.62
C ILE A 181 -19.90 -17.97 -10.57
N LEU A 182 -19.01 -17.93 -11.52
CA LEU A 182 -19.01 -16.91 -12.57
C LEU A 182 -19.78 -17.46 -13.78
N PHE A 183 -20.87 -16.82 -14.11
CA PHE A 183 -21.53 -17.01 -15.40
C PHE A 183 -20.99 -15.96 -16.36
N GLN A 184 -20.24 -16.41 -17.35
CA GLN A 184 -19.76 -15.53 -18.38
C GLN A 184 -20.78 -15.56 -19.51
N THR A 185 -21.41 -14.43 -19.79
CA THR A 185 -22.25 -14.26 -20.98
C THR A 185 -21.36 -13.94 -22.17
N GLU A 186 -21.60 -14.60 -23.30
CA GLU A 186 -20.95 -14.20 -24.54
C GLU A 186 -21.53 -12.84 -24.96
N THR A 187 -20.63 -11.89 -25.19
CA THR A 187 -21.02 -10.58 -25.74
C THR A 187 -20.94 -10.70 -27.25
N ALA A 188 -22.02 -10.35 -27.94
CA ALA A 188 -22.00 -10.26 -29.40
C ALA A 188 -20.91 -9.31 -29.88
N ALA A 189 -20.18 -9.67 -30.91
CA ALA A 189 -19.25 -8.78 -31.57
C ALA A 189 -19.99 -7.52 -32.05
N SER A 190 -19.31 -6.39 -32.11
CA SER A 190 -19.91 -5.09 -32.46
C SER A 190 -20.53 -5.07 -33.89
N ASP A 191 -20.24 -6.08 -34.73
CA ASP A 191 -20.72 -6.31 -36.09
C ASP A 191 -21.64 -7.56 -36.22
N ALA A 192 -22.06 -8.14 -35.06
CA ALA A 192 -22.96 -9.27 -35.05
C ALA A 192 -24.34 -8.88 -35.62
N ASP A 193 -24.93 -9.78 -36.40
CA ASP A 193 -26.30 -9.58 -36.92
C ASP A 193 -27.37 -9.83 -35.84
N GLU A 194 -28.60 -9.39 -36.09
CA GLU A 194 -29.73 -9.53 -35.14
C GLU A 194 -30.00 -10.99 -34.73
N THR A 195 -29.68 -11.96 -35.59
CA THR A 195 -29.86 -13.39 -35.28
C THR A 195 -28.84 -13.89 -34.25
N THR A 196 -27.61 -13.49 -34.40
CA THR A 196 -26.53 -13.82 -33.47
C THR A 196 -26.76 -13.20 -32.09
N ILE A 197 -27.26 -11.96 -32.03
CA ILE A 197 -27.63 -11.28 -30.78
C ILE A 197 -28.78 -12.01 -30.09
N ALA A 198 -29.81 -12.43 -30.83
CA ALA A 198 -30.94 -13.15 -30.26
C ALA A 198 -30.60 -14.55 -29.74
N GLU A 199 -29.57 -15.23 -30.27
CA GLU A 199 -29.11 -16.52 -29.82
C GLU A 199 -28.29 -16.41 -28.52
N ILE A 200 -27.61 -15.28 -28.27
CA ILE A 200 -26.84 -15.02 -27.02
C ILE A 200 -27.80 -14.63 -25.88
N ASP A 201 -28.90 -13.96 -26.17
CA ASP A 201 -29.88 -13.49 -25.17
C ASP A 201 -30.95 -14.56 -24.83
N ALA A 202 -30.93 -15.74 -25.44
CA ALA A 202 -31.87 -16.82 -25.19
C ALA A 202 -31.38 -17.86 -24.22
#